data_b1f18e714062b9ba53ada99d3647072d
#
_entry.id   b1f18e714062b9ba53ada99d3647072d
#
_cell.length_a   1.000
_cell.length_b   1.000
_cell.length_c   1.000
_cell.angle_alpha   90.00
_cell.angle_beta   90.00
_cell.angle_gamma   90.00
#
_symmetry.space_group_name_H-M   'P 1'
#
loop_
_entity.id
_entity.type
_entity.pdbx_description
1 polymer ?
#
loop_
_entity_poly.entity_id
_entity_poly.type
_entity_poly.pdbx_seq_one_letter_code
_entity_poly.pdbx_strand_id
1 'polypeptide(L)'
;MLVDALTRVERFLGPDAPYMLWFHQRPADGDDWPAAHLHAHLAPALRAPGVRRHLAAAEFGAGVFFDPVDPRQAAAHLRSASA
;
A
#
# COMPACT_ATOMS: atom_id res chain seq x y z
N MET A 1 6.38 -11.41 8.90
CA MET A 1 5.23 -10.78 8.20
C MET A 1 5.62 -9.57 7.39
N LEU A 2 6.24 -8.55 8.00
CA LEU A 2 6.63 -7.34 7.27
C LEU A 2 7.66 -7.62 6.17
N VAL A 3 8.69 -8.41 6.47
CA VAL A 3 9.70 -8.78 5.47
C VAL A 3 9.06 -9.55 4.31
N ASP A 4 8.12 -10.42 4.59
CA ASP A 4 7.40 -11.17 3.55
C ASP A 4 6.59 -10.21 2.65
N ALA A 5 5.87 -9.26 3.24
CA ALA A 5 5.10 -8.28 2.48
C ALA A 5 5.99 -7.42 1.58
N LEU A 6 7.09 -6.90 2.13
CA LEU A 6 8.05 -6.09 1.37
C LEU A 6 8.70 -6.91 0.24
N THR A 7 9.03 -8.17 0.50
CA THR A 7 9.62 -9.04 -0.50
C THR A 7 8.65 -9.30 -1.65
N ARG A 8 7.38 -9.51 -1.36
CA ARG A 8 6.36 -9.72 -2.40
C ARG A 8 6.16 -8.48 -3.27
N VAL A 9 6.12 -7.31 -2.66
CA VAL A 9 6.03 -6.04 -3.40
C VAL A 9 7.26 -5.85 -4.28
N GLU A 10 8.44 -6.09 -3.75
CA GLU A 10 9.70 -5.98 -4.49
C GLU A 10 9.75 -6.94 -5.69
N ARG A 11 9.30 -8.18 -5.50
CA ARG A 11 9.27 -9.16 -6.60
C ARG A 11 8.25 -8.84 -7.66
N PHE A 12 7.12 -8.23 -7.27
CA PHE A 12 6.11 -7.83 -8.23
C PHE A 12 6.49 -6.57 -9.00
N LEU A 13 7.00 -5.55 -8.31
CA LEU A 13 7.22 -4.21 -8.89
C LEU A 13 8.67 -3.94 -9.27
N GLY A 14 9.60 -4.79 -8.88
CA GLY A 14 11.01 -4.63 -9.11
C GLY A 14 11.78 -4.20 -7.85
N PRO A 15 13.10 -4.48 -7.78
CA PRO A 15 13.88 -4.26 -6.56
C PRO A 15 14.05 -2.79 -6.20
N ASP A 16 13.94 -1.88 -7.17
CA ASP A 16 14.12 -0.45 -6.95
C ASP A 16 12.79 0.31 -6.88
N ALA A 17 11.66 -0.39 -6.76
CA ALA A 17 10.36 0.25 -6.70
C ALA A 17 10.19 1.05 -5.41
N PRO A 18 9.96 2.36 -5.48
CA PRO A 18 9.76 3.17 -4.28
C PRO A 18 8.43 2.86 -3.63
N TYR A 19 8.39 2.98 -2.32
CA TYR A 19 7.16 2.77 -1.56
C TYR A 19 7.13 3.69 -0.35
N MET A 20 5.94 3.88 0.21
CA MET A 20 5.72 4.51 1.50
C MET A 20 5.24 3.46 2.49
N LEU A 21 5.73 3.56 3.73
CA LEU A 21 5.36 2.67 4.81
C LEU A 21 5.14 3.50 6.06
N TRP A 22 4.01 3.32 6.73
CA TRP A 22 3.76 4.00 8.00
C TRP A 22 2.91 3.12 8.91
N PHE A 23 3.04 3.39 10.21
CA PHE A 23 2.35 2.64 11.24
C PHE A 23 1.29 3.50 11.91
N HIS A 24 0.17 2.88 12.26
CA HIS A 24 -0.85 3.45 13.10
C HIS A 24 -0.86 2.72 14.43
N GLN A 25 -0.72 3.47 15.51
CA GLN A 25 -0.75 2.95 16.87
C GLN A 25 -2.04 3.38 17.56
N ARG A 26 -2.43 2.64 18.59
CA ARG A 26 -3.52 3.08 19.47
C ARG A 26 -3.16 4.43 20.08
N PRO A 27 -4.09 5.42 20.08
CA PRO A 27 -3.82 6.71 20.71
C PRO A 27 -3.46 6.55 22.18
N ALA A 28 -2.46 7.30 22.63
CA ALA A 28 -1.96 7.28 24.02
C ALA A 28 -2.52 8.46 24.81
N ASP A 29 -3.83 8.71 24.70
CA ASP A 29 -4.52 9.84 25.33
C ASP A 29 -5.26 9.49 26.61
N GLY A 30 -5.15 8.25 27.06
CA GLY A 30 -5.81 7.77 28.27
C GLY A 30 -7.20 7.20 28.06
N ASP A 31 -7.78 7.36 26.84
CA ASP A 31 -9.07 6.77 26.52
C ASP A 31 -8.91 5.31 26.07
N ASP A 32 -10.02 4.56 26.18
CA ASP A 32 -10.07 3.20 25.68
C ASP A 32 -10.48 3.22 24.20
N TRP A 33 -9.65 2.64 23.36
CA TRP A 33 -9.87 2.56 21.91
C TRP A 33 -9.94 1.08 21.52
N PRO A 34 -11.05 0.38 21.80
CA PRO A 34 -11.10 -1.08 21.62
C PRO A 34 -10.97 -1.53 20.18
N ALA A 35 -11.34 -0.70 19.22
CA ALA A 35 -11.18 -1.01 17.81
C ALA A 35 -9.80 -0.61 17.26
N ALA A 36 -9.02 0.15 18.00
CA ALA A 36 -7.70 0.59 17.56
C ALA A 36 -6.65 -0.47 17.89
N HIS A 37 -5.95 -0.93 16.88
CA HIS A 37 -4.85 -1.88 17.02
C HIS A 37 -3.68 -1.45 16.16
N LEU A 38 -2.49 -1.89 16.52
CA LEU A 38 -1.28 -1.60 15.77
C LEU A 38 -1.40 -2.20 14.36
N HIS A 39 -1.23 -1.36 13.35
CA HIS A 39 -1.21 -1.82 11.96
C HIS A 39 -0.31 -0.90 11.12
N ALA A 40 0.03 -1.35 9.94
CA ALA A 40 0.84 -0.60 9.01
C ALA A 40 0.14 -0.50 7.65
N HIS A 41 0.42 0.59 6.96
CA HIS A 41 0.04 0.75 5.56
C HIS A 41 1.29 0.71 4.71
N LEU A 42 1.23 -0.02 3.61
CA LEU A 42 2.30 -0.10 2.61
C LEU A 42 1.73 0.38 1.28
N ALA A 43 2.26 1.49 0.77
CA ALA A 43 1.77 2.09 -0.46
C ALA A 43 2.90 2.21 -1.48
N PRO A 44 2.99 1.28 -2.45
CA PRO A 44 3.96 1.39 -3.52
C PRO A 44 3.65 2.56 -4.44
N ALA A 45 4.72 3.21 -4.96
CA ALA A 45 4.56 4.29 -5.91
C ALA A 45 4.29 3.80 -7.33
N LEU A 46 4.56 2.53 -7.61
CA LEU A 46 4.26 1.90 -8.90
C LEU A 46 2.99 1.07 -8.78
N ARG A 47 2.17 1.07 -9.81
CA ARG A 47 0.98 0.21 -9.88
C ARG A 47 1.20 -1.07 -10.67
N ALA A 48 2.32 -1.14 -11.42
CA ALA A 48 2.79 -2.31 -12.13
C ALA A 48 4.28 -2.13 -12.37
N PRO A 49 5.04 -3.15 -12.79
CA PRO A 49 6.46 -3.00 -13.09
C PRO A 49 6.70 -1.86 -14.09
N GLY A 50 7.47 -0.85 -13.67
CA GLY A 50 7.79 0.31 -14.49
C GLY A 50 6.65 1.31 -14.72
N VAL A 51 5.47 1.08 -14.16
CA VAL A 51 4.29 1.93 -14.35
C VAL A 51 4.05 2.76 -13.10
N ARG A 52 4.33 4.07 -13.20
CA ARG A 52 4.14 5.01 -12.09
C ARG A 52 2.66 5.27 -11.84
N ARG A 53 2.33 5.45 -10.58
CA ARG A 53 1.05 5.99 -10.17
C ARG A 53 1.13 7.52 -10.24
N HIS A 54 0.23 8.14 -10.98
CA HIS A 54 0.14 9.58 -11.08
C HIS A 54 -1.18 10.09 -10.50
N LEU A 55 -1.11 11.20 -9.78
CA LEU A 55 -2.30 11.93 -9.39
C LEU A 55 -2.78 12.74 -10.59
N ALA A 56 -4.09 12.74 -10.81
CA ALA A 56 -4.71 13.40 -11.95
C ALA A 56 -5.67 14.51 -11.50
N ALA A 57 -6.39 15.11 -12.46
CA ALA A 57 -7.22 16.27 -12.21
C ALA A 57 -8.32 16.03 -11.16
N ALA A 58 -8.94 14.86 -11.14
CA ALA A 58 -9.97 14.54 -10.16
C ALA A 58 -9.41 14.53 -8.74
N GLU A 59 -8.21 14.02 -8.56
CA GLU A 59 -7.54 13.90 -7.26
C GLU A 59 -7.06 15.25 -6.77
N PHE A 60 -6.39 16.03 -7.62
CA PHE A 60 -5.92 17.36 -7.26
C PHE A 60 -7.03 18.39 -7.21
N GLY A 61 -8.00 18.34 -8.14
CA GLY A 61 -9.02 19.35 -8.26
C GLY A 61 -10.25 19.11 -7.39
N ALA A 62 -10.64 17.86 -7.18
CA ALA A 62 -11.86 17.52 -6.47
C ALA A 62 -11.63 16.68 -5.21
N GLY A 63 -10.40 16.24 -4.93
CA GLY A 63 -10.10 15.38 -3.80
C GLY A 63 -10.67 13.97 -3.93
N VAL A 64 -10.98 13.54 -5.14
CA VAL A 64 -11.53 12.21 -5.42
C VAL A 64 -10.44 11.32 -5.97
N PHE A 65 -10.15 10.23 -5.28
CA PHE A 65 -9.09 9.32 -5.71
C PHE A 65 -9.67 8.20 -6.56
N PHE A 66 -8.98 7.91 -7.65
CA PHE A 66 -9.28 6.75 -8.48
C PHE A 66 -8.48 5.55 -8.00
N ASP A 67 -9.11 4.40 -8.09
CA ASP A 67 -8.46 3.12 -7.80
C ASP A 67 -8.28 2.36 -9.13
N PRO A 68 -7.15 2.58 -9.83
CA PRO A 68 -6.96 2.04 -11.18
C PRO A 68 -6.60 0.55 -11.19
N VAL A 69 -6.34 -0.04 -10.03
CA VAL A 69 -5.94 -1.44 -9.91
C VAL A 69 -7.05 -2.23 -9.23
N ASP A 70 -7.51 -3.29 -9.88
CA ASP A 70 -8.47 -4.20 -9.28
C ASP A 70 -7.81 -4.90 -8.08
N PRO A 71 -8.37 -4.75 -6.86
CA PRO A 71 -7.80 -5.40 -5.67
C PRO A 71 -7.67 -6.91 -5.78
N ARG A 72 -8.56 -7.56 -6.51
CA ARG A 72 -8.50 -9.02 -6.71
C ARG A 72 -7.30 -9.41 -7.55
N GLN A 73 -7.03 -8.65 -8.61
CA GLN A 73 -5.85 -8.88 -9.44
C GLN A 73 -4.56 -8.58 -8.68
N ALA A 74 -4.53 -7.49 -7.92
CA ALA A 74 -3.39 -7.15 -7.08
C ALA A 74 -3.10 -8.25 -6.06
N ALA A 75 -4.13 -8.75 -5.40
CA ALA A 75 -3.99 -9.84 -4.45
C ALA A 75 -3.45 -11.12 -5.11
N ALA A 76 -3.92 -11.45 -6.30
CA ALA A 76 -3.44 -12.60 -7.05
C ALA A 76 -1.95 -12.45 -7.42
N HIS A 77 -1.56 -11.28 -7.89
CA HIS A 77 -0.17 -11.00 -8.23
C HIS A 77 0.75 -11.11 -7.00
N LEU A 78 0.32 -10.57 -5.86
CA LEU A 78 1.11 -10.62 -4.63
C LEU A 78 1.22 -12.06 -4.08
N ARG A 79 0.18 -12.87 -4.23
CA ARG A 79 0.27 -14.28 -3.86
C ARG A 79 1.25 -15.05 -4.74
N SER A 80 1.24 -14.79 -6.04
CA SER A 80 2.15 -15.44 -6.98
C SER A 80 3.60 -14.98 -6.80
N ALA A 81 3.82 -13.79 -6.29
CA ALA A 81 5.15 -13.24 -6.01
C ALA A 81 5.68 -13.75 -4.67
N SER A 82 5.62 -15.04 -4.45
CA SER A 82 6.05 -15.65 -3.19
C SER A 82 7.51 -15.36 -2.86
N ALA A 83 7.76 -15.11 -1.59
CA ALA A 83 9.10 -14.83 -1.10
C ALA A 83 9.98 -16.07 -1.11
#